data_18175e1c602e3a1ed7ed5ed58cac147b
#
_entry.id   18175e1c602e3a1ed7ed5ed58cac147b
#
_cell.length_a   1.000
_cell.length_b   1.000
_cell.length_c   1.000
_cell.angle_alpha   90.00
_cell.angle_beta   90.00
_cell.angle_gamma   90.00
#
_symmetry.space_group_name_H-M   'P 1'
#
loop_
_entity.id
_entity.type
_entity.pdbx_description
1 polymer ?
#
loop_
_entity_poly.entity_id
_entity_poly.type
_entity_poly.pdbx_seq_one_letter_code
_entity_poly.pdbx_strand_id
1 'polypeptide(L)'
;MRPKETSGISLSREPRRVTSFDVARAAGVSRAAVSRAFTPDASVSEKTRQKVYQAAKELGYRVNYLARSLTNKRSDFVGLVAAGLDNPFRTQQLENLARALIARNYRPILLPTSKEADSATVIGQLLHYAVSGVIITSDAPPSHIFEECAVEGVPIVLVNKGEDFPFVDRVVSDDRMSGYTAVDHLVESGAKKLAVIAGTAVSYSSRRRAEAFQSRCQMLGLDAPLIPVAINDYAHGHEAAQALIDLGIDGVFSVNDYMACGVLDGLAKAGRSYGSVKVIGHDDIPQASWSAYDLTTFVQPCDVQAEQVIDLLTSRMSEPDAVARVEFTPVTLIKRRSA
;
A
#
# COMPACT_ATOMS: atom_id res chain seq x y z
N MET A 1 -22.93 -51.52 -28.87
CA MET A 1 -22.84 -50.07 -28.64
C MET A 1 -21.37 -49.76 -28.32
N ARG A 2 -20.60 -49.18 -29.25
CA ARG A 2 -19.19 -48.88 -29.07
C ARG A 2 -19.07 -47.45 -28.50
N PRO A 3 -18.18 -47.18 -27.55
CA PRO A 3 -17.99 -45.80 -27.04
C PRO A 3 -17.28 -44.96 -28.10
N LYS A 4 -17.74 -43.68 -28.24
CA LYS A 4 -17.15 -42.67 -29.09
C LYS A 4 -15.77 -42.28 -28.54
N GLU A 5 -14.76 -42.39 -29.40
CA GLU A 5 -13.42 -41.86 -29.17
C GLU A 5 -13.47 -40.32 -28.98
N THR A 6 -13.04 -39.86 -27.83
CA THR A 6 -12.77 -38.46 -27.59
C THR A 6 -11.49 -38.08 -28.34
N SER A 7 -11.58 -37.15 -29.28
CA SER A 7 -10.44 -36.60 -30.02
C SER A 7 -9.44 -35.97 -29.06
N GLY A 8 -8.33 -36.66 -28.84
CA GLY A 8 -7.22 -36.13 -28.07
C GLY A 8 -6.57 -34.94 -28.78
N ILE A 9 -6.52 -33.81 -28.12
CA ILE A 9 -5.71 -32.66 -28.55
C ILE A 9 -4.26 -33.11 -28.42
N SER A 10 -3.59 -33.35 -29.55
CA SER A 10 -2.18 -33.69 -29.60
C SER A 10 -1.34 -32.46 -29.22
N LEU A 11 -0.75 -32.46 -28.05
CA LEU A 11 0.18 -31.43 -27.52
C LEU A 11 1.62 -31.61 -28.03
N SER A 12 1.84 -32.23 -29.17
CA SER A 12 3.16 -32.57 -29.69
C SER A 12 3.79 -31.54 -30.64
N ARG A 13 3.66 -30.24 -30.34
CA ARG A 13 4.59 -29.20 -30.82
C ARG A 13 4.84 -28.23 -29.68
N GLU A 14 6.10 -28.05 -29.30
CA GLU A 14 6.46 -26.89 -28.46
C GLU A 14 5.85 -25.64 -29.09
N PRO A 15 5.00 -24.87 -28.36
CA PRO A 15 4.35 -23.70 -28.94
C PRO A 15 5.43 -22.67 -29.25
N ARG A 16 5.85 -22.57 -30.52
CA ARG A 16 6.75 -21.52 -30.98
C ARG A 16 6.07 -20.16 -30.71
N ARG A 17 6.60 -19.43 -29.77
CA ARG A 17 6.07 -18.12 -29.37
C ARG A 17 6.18 -17.17 -30.58
N VAL A 18 5.04 -16.63 -31.01
CA VAL A 18 4.98 -15.64 -32.10
C VAL A 18 5.81 -14.42 -31.71
N THR A 19 6.64 -13.96 -32.63
CA THR A 19 7.58 -12.85 -32.42
C THR A 19 7.16 -11.60 -33.17
N SER A 20 7.78 -10.45 -32.85
CA SER A 20 7.58 -9.20 -33.63
C SER A 20 8.04 -9.33 -35.08
N PHE A 21 8.92 -10.27 -35.40
CA PHE A 21 9.32 -10.59 -36.79
C PHE A 21 8.19 -11.25 -37.58
N ASP A 22 7.45 -12.15 -36.94
CA ASP A 22 6.33 -12.82 -37.57
C ASP A 22 5.19 -11.83 -37.87
N VAL A 23 4.92 -10.89 -36.97
CA VAL A 23 3.95 -9.80 -37.17
C VAL A 23 4.42 -8.84 -38.28
N ALA A 24 5.69 -8.45 -38.30
CA ALA A 24 6.25 -7.58 -39.32
C ALA A 24 6.09 -8.19 -40.74
N ARG A 25 6.37 -9.49 -40.83
CA ARG A 25 6.20 -10.25 -42.11
C ARG A 25 4.75 -10.31 -42.53
N ALA A 26 3.82 -10.64 -41.63
CA ALA A 26 2.40 -10.75 -41.90
C ALA A 26 1.76 -9.41 -42.29
N ALA A 27 2.16 -8.32 -41.58
CA ALA A 27 1.65 -6.97 -41.87
C ALA A 27 2.32 -6.28 -43.07
N GLY A 28 3.39 -6.84 -43.63
CA GLY A 28 4.17 -6.24 -44.72
C GLY A 28 4.87 -4.93 -44.34
N VAL A 29 5.37 -4.87 -43.09
CA VAL A 29 6.04 -3.67 -42.54
C VAL A 29 7.38 -4.02 -41.90
N SER A 30 8.19 -3.01 -41.56
CA SER A 30 9.43 -3.23 -40.82
C SER A 30 9.16 -3.57 -39.34
N ARG A 31 10.09 -4.29 -38.69
CA ARG A 31 10.05 -4.55 -37.25
C ARG A 31 9.99 -3.27 -36.38
N ALA A 32 10.66 -2.20 -36.85
CA ALA A 32 10.58 -0.88 -36.24
C ALA A 32 9.17 -0.28 -36.32
N ALA A 33 8.43 -0.51 -37.39
CA ALA A 33 7.03 -0.09 -37.50
C ALA A 33 6.11 -0.88 -36.59
N VAL A 34 6.35 -2.19 -36.40
CA VAL A 34 5.64 -3.00 -35.41
C VAL A 34 5.88 -2.46 -34.00
N SER A 35 7.12 -2.18 -33.63
CA SER A 35 7.46 -1.60 -32.32
C SER A 35 6.74 -0.26 -32.10
N ARG A 36 6.78 0.65 -33.07
CA ARG A 36 6.09 1.96 -33.00
C ARG A 36 4.57 1.81 -32.92
N ALA A 37 3.97 0.85 -33.62
CA ALA A 37 2.54 0.64 -33.61
C ALA A 37 2.02 0.28 -32.18
N PHE A 38 2.81 -0.42 -31.39
CA PHE A 38 2.49 -0.75 -30.01
C PHE A 38 3.02 0.26 -28.96
N THR A 39 3.69 1.33 -29.40
CA THR A 39 4.19 2.39 -28.50
C THR A 39 3.17 3.54 -28.53
N PRO A 40 2.63 3.99 -27.36
CA PRO A 40 1.83 5.20 -27.29
C PRO A 40 2.61 6.39 -27.89
N ASP A 41 1.93 7.30 -28.52
CA ASP A 41 2.44 8.56 -29.10
C ASP A 41 3.61 8.42 -30.09
N ALA A 42 4.00 7.19 -30.45
CA ALA A 42 5.02 6.99 -31.47
C ALA A 42 4.48 7.31 -32.87
N SER A 43 5.34 7.99 -33.69
CA SER A 43 5.02 8.36 -35.05
C SER A 43 4.88 7.13 -35.93
N VAL A 44 3.65 6.76 -36.26
CA VAL A 44 3.25 5.71 -37.19
C VAL A 44 1.89 6.06 -37.78
N SER A 45 1.71 5.88 -39.12
CA SER A 45 0.43 6.16 -39.74
C SER A 45 -0.67 5.23 -39.19
N GLU A 46 -1.89 5.76 -39.09
CA GLU A 46 -3.05 4.97 -38.60
C GLU A 46 -3.27 3.71 -39.45
N LYS A 47 -3.09 3.82 -40.79
CA LYS A 47 -3.16 2.69 -41.71
C LYS A 47 -2.14 1.59 -41.34
N THR A 48 -0.92 1.98 -40.98
CA THR A 48 0.13 1.03 -40.60
C THR A 48 -0.19 0.41 -39.23
N ARG A 49 -0.68 1.21 -38.27
CA ARG A 49 -1.09 0.76 -36.94
C ARG A 49 -2.18 -0.31 -37.03
N GLN A 50 -3.20 -0.07 -37.84
CA GLN A 50 -4.30 -1.03 -38.04
C GLN A 50 -3.80 -2.34 -38.67
N LYS A 51 -2.94 -2.29 -39.71
CA LYS A 51 -2.35 -3.50 -40.32
C LYS A 51 -1.57 -4.33 -39.29
N VAL A 52 -0.78 -3.66 -38.47
CA VAL A 52 0.01 -4.34 -37.42
C VAL A 52 -0.90 -4.98 -36.38
N TYR A 53 -1.94 -4.27 -35.91
CA TYR A 53 -2.87 -4.82 -34.88
C TYR A 53 -3.67 -6.01 -35.48
N GLN A 54 -4.10 -5.93 -36.74
CA GLN A 54 -4.79 -7.04 -37.37
C GLN A 54 -3.89 -8.28 -37.48
N ALA A 55 -2.67 -8.13 -37.99
CA ALA A 55 -1.71 -9.22 -38.07
C ALA A 55 -1.35 -9.80 -36.69
N ALA A 56 -1.18 -8.96 -35.67
CA ALA A 56 -0.92 -9.39 -34.31
C ALA A 56 -2.08 -10.20 -33.73
N LYS A 57 -3.32 -9.77 -33.96
CA LYS A 57 -4.53 -10.47 -33.53
C LYS A 57 -4.65 -11.84 -34.20
N GLU A 58 -4.44 -11.91 -35.51
CA GLU A 58 -4.53 -13.16 -36.29
C GLU A 58 -3.47 -14.18 -35.87
N LEU A 59 -2.26 -13.72 -35.56
CA LEU A 59 -1.17 -14.58 -35.12
C LEU A 59 -1.18 -14.90 -33.60
N GLY A 60 -2.09 -14.28 -32.82
CA GLY A 60 -2.07 -14.41 -31.36
C GLY A 60 -0.83 -13.76 -30.73
N TYR A 61 -0.22 -12.76 -31.38
CA TYR A 61 0.95 -12.06 -30.86
C TYR A 61 0.60 -11.23 -29.64
N ARG A 62 1.40 -11.36 -28.61
CA ARG A 62 1.37 -10.49 -27.42
C ARG A 62 2.70 -9.77 -27.28
N VAL A 63 2.64 -8.46 -27.05
CA VAL A 63 3.85 -7.65 -26.83
C VAL A 63 4.60 -8.21 -25.64
N ASN A 64 5.88 -8.51 -25.83
CA ASN A 64 6.76 -8.89 -24.73
C ASN A 64 7.33 -7.61 -24.09
N TYR A 65 6.73 -7.18 -22.98
CA TYR A 65 7.16 -5.99 -22.24
C TYR A 65 8.58 -6.11 -21.71
N LEU A 66 9.02 -7.33 -21.30
CA LEU A 66 10.40 -7.56 -20.88
C LEU A 66 11.41 -7.36 -22.01
N ALA A 67 11.11 -7.84 -23.24
CA ALA A 67 11.97 -7.60 -24.39
C ALA A 67 12.01 -6.12 -24.82
N ARG A 68 10.95 -5.36 -24.51
CA ARG A 68 10.85 -3.93 -24.79
C ARG A 68 11.68 -3.11 -23.79
N SER A 69 11.71 -3.48 -22.52
CA SER A 69 12.53 -2.82 -21.48
C SER A 69 14.01 -2.91 -21.80
N LEU A 70 14.49 -4.02 -22.37
CA LEU A 70 15.88 -4.20 -22.81
C LEU A 70 16.30 -3.19 -23.90
N THR A 71 15.35 -2.65 -24.66
CA THR A 71 15.63 -1.68 -25.75
C THR A 71 15.56 -0.23 -25.26
N ASN A 72 14.78 0.07 -24.23
CA ASN A 72 14.46 1.43 -23.76
C ASN A 72 15.19 1.87 -22.49
N LYS A 73 16.10 1.06 -21.94
CA LYS A 73 16.82 1.29 -20.65
C LYS A 73 15.92 1.47 -19.41
N ARG A 74 14.60 1.58 -19.55
CA ARG A 74 13.60 1.65 -18.46
C ARG A 74 12.45 0.75 -18.81
N SER A 75 11.92 0.04 -17.84
CA SER A 75 10.73 -0.80 -17.98
C SER A 75 9.48 -0.01 -17.59
N ASP A 76 8.30 -0.56 -17.91
CA ASP A 76 7.03 -0.04 -17.37
C ASP A 76 6.72 -0.68 -15.98
N PHE A 77 7.67 -1.39 -15.38
CA PHE A 77 7.49 -2.05 -14.09
C PHE A 77 7.78 -1.11 -12.93
N VAL A 78 6.93 -1.16 -11.90
CA VAL A 78 7.14 -0.48 -10.62
C VAL A 78 7.03 -1.52 -9.50
N GLY A 79 8.02 -1.55 -8.62
CA GLY A 79 8.02 -2.43 -7.47
C GLY A 79 7.08 -1.93 -6.38
N LEU A 80 6.27 -2.82 -5.81
CA LEU A 80 5.48 -2.60 -4.61
C LEU A 80 6.05 -3.49 -3.50
N VAL A 81 6.73 -2.90 -2.53
CA VAL A 81 7.31 -3.59 -1.37
C VAL A 81 6.37 -3.42 -0.19
N ALA A 82 5.79 -4.51 0.29
CA ALA A 82 4.73 -4.49 1.29
C ALA A 82 4.93 -5.57 2.37
N ALA A 83 4.33 -5.38 3.54
CA ALA A 83 4.31 -6.33 4.63
C ALA A 83 2.94 -6.41 5.30
N GLY A 84 2.66 -7.51 6.02
CA GLY A 84 1.45 -7.64 6.85
C GLY A 84 0.16 -7.52 6.05
N LEU A 85 0.06 -8.26 4.95
CA LEU A 85 -1.09 -8.24 4.04
C LEU A 85 -2.36 -8.91 4.62
N ASP A 86 -2.27 -9.44 5.81
CA ASP A 86 -3.40 -9.88 6.64
C ASP A 86 -4.19 -8.70 7.25
N ASN A 87 -3.57 -7.52 7.34
CA ASN A 87 -4.26 -6.30 7.76
C ASN A 87 -5.10 -5.72 6.61
N PRO A 88 -6.44 -5.57 6.77
CA PRO A 88 -7.34 -5.12 5.71
C PRO A 88 -6.98 -3.75 5.11
N PHE A 89 -6.52 -2.80 5.94
CA PHE A 89 -6.09 -1.49 5.45
C PHE A 89 -4.89 -1.59 4.50
N ARG A 90 -3.88 -2.39 4.86
CA ARG A 90 -2.68 -2.56 4.02
C ARG A 90 -3.01 -3.18 2.68
N THR A 91 -3.95 -4.13 2.66
CA THR A 91 -4.44 -4.73 1.42
C THR A 91 -5.18 -3.72 0.55
N GLN A 92 -6.05 -2.90 1.16
CA GLN A 92 -6.76 -1.82 0.45
C GLN A 92 -5.80 -0.75 -0.09
N GLN A 93 -4.81 -0.33 0.69
CA GLN A 93 -3.78 0.61 0.26
C GLN A 93 -3.02 0.06 -0.96
N LEU A 94 -2.59 -1.21 -0.89
CA LEU A 94 -1.89 -1.86 -1.99
C LEU A 94 -2.74 -1.98 -3.26
N GLU A 95 -4.03 -2.30 -3.12
CA GLU A 95 -4.97 -2.35 -4.25
C GLU A 95 -5.09 -0.97 -4.93
N ASN A 96 -5.22 0.11 -4.17
CA ASN A 96 -5.32 1.46 -4.72
C ASN A 96 -4.02 1.87 -5.41
N LEU A 97 -2.85 1.60 -4.83
CA LEU A 97 -1.56 1.83 -5.46
C LEU A 97 -1.41 1.06 -6.78
N ALA A 98 -1.80 -0.22 -6.79
CA ALA A 98 -1.75 -1.02 -8.02
C ALA A 98 -2.69 -0.49 -9.11
N ARG A 99 -3.91 -0.08 -8.75
CA ARG A 99 -4.88 0.53 -9.68
C ARG A 99 -4.36 1.84 -10.25
N ALA A 100 -3.81 2.73 -9.42
CA ALA A 100 -3.25 4.01 -9.84
C ALA A 100 -2.04 3.83 -10.78
N LEU A 101 -1.16 2.86 -10.50
CA LEU A 101 -0.06 2.49 -11.39
C LEU A 101 -0.56 2.02 -12.76
N ILE A 102 -1.55 1.11 -12.77
CA ILE A 102 -2.13 0.58 -14.01
C ILE A 102 -2.77 1.69 -14.84
N ALA A 103 -3.49 2.63 -14.20
CA ALA A 103 -4.08 3.79 -14.86
C ALA A 103 -3.05 4.69 -15.55
N ARG A 104 -1.83 4.77 -15.01
CA ARG A 104 -0.68 5.49 -15.59
C ARG A 104 0.19 4.62 -16.52
N ASN A 105 -0.32 3.45 -16.98
CA ASN A 105 0.37 2.47 -17.83
C ASN A 105 1.60 1.79 -17.21
N TYR A 106 1.80 1.88 -15.90
CA TYR A 106 2.80 1.07 -15.19
C TYR A 106 2.27 -0.34 -14.88
N ARG A 107 3.19 -1.23 -14.59
CA ARG A 107 2.91 -2.64 -14.21
C ARG A 107 3.46 -2.90 -12.81
N PRO A 108 2.60 -3.02 -11.80
CA PRO A 108 3.06 -3.31 -10.45
C PRO A 108 3.66 -4.71 -10.35
N ILE A 109 4.80 -4.83 -9.68
CA ILE A 109 5.39 -6.08 -9.23
C ILE A 109 5.35 -6.06 -7.70
N LEU A 110 4.50 -6.90 -7.12
CA LEU A 110 4.40 -7.05 -5.68
C LEU A 110 5.44 -8.02 -5.16
N LEU A 111 6.25 -7.57 -4.23
CA LEU A 111 7.15 -8.39 -3.44
C LEU A 111 6.88 -8.17 -1.95
N PRO A 112 6.34 -9.17 -1.25
CA PRO A 112 6.14 -9.08 0.19
C PRO A 112 7.46 -9.24 0.93
N THR A 113 7.65 -8.45 1.99
CA THR A 113 8.73 -8.68 2.95
C THR A 113 8.33 -9.70 4.01
N SER A 114 9.31 -10.43 4.52
CA SER A 114 9.15 -11.41 5.60
C SER A 114 10.34 -11.34 6.56
N LYS A 115 10.37 -12.22 7.54
CA LYS A 115 11.53 -12.36 8.44
C LYS A 115 12.77 -12.86 7.70
N GLU A 116 12.58 -13.66 6.64
CA GLU A 116 13.63 -14.26 5.83
C GLU A 116 14.06 -13.35 4.65
N ALA A 117 13.20 -12.45 4.23
CA ALA A 117 13.42 -11.53 3.12
C ALA A 117 12.99 -10.11 3.52
N ASP A 118 13.93 -9.36 4.05
CA ASP A 118 13.73 -7.96 4.42
C ASP A 118 13.59 -7.04 3.19
N SER A 119 13.30 -5.78 3.43
CA SER A 119 13.11 -4.79 2.36
C SER A 119 14.36 -4.60 1.48
N ALA A 120 15.56 -4.72 2.05
CA ALA A 120 16.81 -4.61 1.28
C ALA A 120 16.95 -5.76 0.27
N THR A 121 16.76 -6.99 0.73
CA THR A 121 16.80 -8.20 -0.11
C THR A 121 15.78 -8.11 -1.24
N VAL A 122 14.56 -7.69 -0.93
CA VAL A 122 13.45 -7.59 -1.89
C VAL A 122 13.71 -6.51 -2.93
N ILE A 123 14.25 -5.35 -2.54
CA ILE A 123 14.61 -4.27 -3.46
C ILE A 123 15.74 -4.70 -4.39
N GLY A 124 16.78 -5.37 -3.88
CA GLY A 124 17.84 -5.94 -4.72
C GLY A 124 17.29 -6.86 -5.81
N GLN A 125 16.27 -7.68 -5.51
CA GLN A 125 15.60 -8.48 -6.52
C GLN A 125 14.86 -7.62 -7.57
N LEU A 126 14.20 -6.52 -7.15
CA LEU A 126 13.50 -5.61 -8.07
C LEU A 126 14.45 -4.94 -9.07
N LEU A 127 15.67 -4.57 -8.64
CA LEU A 127 16.66 -3.97 -9.53
C LEU A 127 17.03 -4.90 -10.69
N HIS A 128 17.07 -6.22 -10.48
CA HIS A 128 17.28 -7.20 -11.55
C HIS A 128 16.16 -7.20 -12.60
N TYR A 129 14.95 -6.72 -12.28
CA TYR A 129 13.85 -6.58 -13.25
C TYR A 129 13.87 -5.23 -13.96
N ALA A 130 14.90 -4.40 -13.76
CA ALA A 130 15.03 -3.06 -14.33
C ALA A 130 13.76 -2.21 -14.10
N VAL A 131 13.23 -2.23 -12.88
CA VAL A 131 12.03 -1.44 -12.52
C VAL A 131 12.29 0.05 -12.68
N SER A 132 11.27 0.81 -13.04
CA SER A 132 11.35 2.25 -13.21
C SER A 132 11.24 3.03 -11.89
N GLY A 133 10.81 2.36 -10.83
CA GLY A 133 10.70 2.93 -9.49
C GLY A 133 10.19 1.92 -8.48
N VAL A 134 10.26 2.27 -7.20
CA VAL A 134 9.83 1.41 -6.09
C VAL A 134 8.96 2.20 -5.12
N ILE A 135 7.85 1.63 -4.71
CA ILE A 135 6.96 2.15 -3.66
C ILE A 135 7.07 1.20 -2.47
N ILE A 136 7.36 1.75 -1.28
CA ILE A 136 7.58 0.96 -0.07
C ILE A 136 6.49 1.30 0.95
N THR A 137 5.67 0.32 1.31
CA THR A 137 4.67 0.38 2.38
C THR A 137 5.06 -0.47 3.60
N SER A 138 6.08 -1.35 3.46
CA SER A 138 6.71 -2.11 4.55
C SER A 138 7.70 -1.25 5.35
N ASP A 139 8.57 -1.87 6.13
CA ASP A 139 9.63 -1.15 6.82
C ASP A 139 10.64 -0.58 5.82
N ALA A 140 11.17 0.62 6.13
CA ALA A 140 12.16 1.25 5.30
C ALA A 140 13.46 0.42 5.29
N PRO A 141 14.11 0.25 4.13
CA PRO A 141 15.40 -0.41 4.05
C PRO A 141 16.51 0.45 4.68
N PRO A 142 17.68 -0.14 4.95
CA PRO A 142 18.86 0.63 5.35
C PRO A 142 19.24 1.70 4.31
N SER A 143 19.90 2.78 4.75
CA SER A 143 20.23 3.96 3.92
C SER A 143 21.00 3.64 2.65
N HIS A 144 21.93 2.67 2.69
CA HIS A 144 22.72 2.29 1.51
C HIS A 144 21.87 1.77 0.34
N ILE A 145 20.69 1.21 0.61
CA ILE A 145 19.77 0.75 -0.45
C ILE A 145 19.17 1.95 -1.21
N PHE A 146 18.90 3.06 -0.52
CA PHE A 146 18.45 4.28 -1.20
C PHE A 146 19.53 4.85 -2.10
N GLU A 147 20.80 4.82 -1.65
CA GLU A 147 21.95 5.25 -2.44
C GLU A 147 22.13 4.36 -3.68
N GLU A 148 22.04 3.03 -3.52
CA GLU A 148 22.10 2.08 -4.62
C GLU A 148 21.00 2.33 -5.67
N CYS A 149 19.75 2.49 -5.23
CA CYS A 149 18.65 2.82 -6.14
C CYS A 149 18.84 4.17 -6.84
N ALA A 150 19.38 5.17 -6.15
CA ALA A 150 19.69 6.48 -6.74
C ALA A 150 20.77 6.37 -7.84
N VAL A 151 21.82 5.60 -7.61
CA VAL A 151 22.87 5.32 -8.61
C VAL A 151 22.31 4.62 -9.85
N GLU A 152 21.40 3.66 -9.67
CA GLU A 152 20.71 2.96 -10.75
C GLU A 152 19.61 3.81 -11.43
N GLY A 153 19.34 5.01 -10.91
CA GLY A 153 18.28 5.90 -11.39
C GLY A 153 16.87 5.37 -11.13
N VAL A 154 16.69 4.59 -10.07
CA VAL A 154 15.42 4.00 -9.64
C VAL A 154 14.88 4.80 -8.45
N PRO A 155 13.90 5.71 -8.64
CA PRO A 155 13.31 6.49 -7.57
C PRO A 155 12.53 5.62 -6.59
N ILE A 156 12.55 6.06 -5.32
CA ILE A 156 11.79 5.42 -4.23
C ILE A 156 10.80 6.43 -3.66
N VAL A 157 9.58 5.97 -3.39
CA VAL A 157 8.59 6.68 -2.59
C VAL A 157 8.21 5.84 -1.37
N LEU A 158 8.35 6.42 -0.18
CA LEU A 158 7.95 5.79 1.07
C LEU A 158 6.51 6.20 1.43
N VAL A 159 5.71 5.23 1.87
CA VAL A 159 4.33 5.47 2.28
C VAL A 159 4.17 5.19 3.77
N ASN A 160 3.71 6.19 4.52
CA ASN A 160 3.53 6.11 5.97
C ASN A 160 4.83 5.75 6.73
N LYS A 161 5.98 6.22 6.23
CA LYS A 161 7.31 6.07 6.83
C LYS A 161 7.93 7.43 7.08
N GLY A 162 8.78 7.55 8.08
CA GLY A 162 9.13 8.80 8.69
C GLY A 162 10.58 9.21 8.68
N GLU A 163 11.46 8.52 8.03
CA GLU A 163 12.85 8.88 8.00
C GLU A 163 13.12 9.83 6.82
N ASP A 164 13.89 10.91 7.08
CA ASP A 164 14.31 11.85 6.07
C ASP A 164 15.57 11.33 5.38
N PHE A 165 15.42 10.90 4.14
CA PHE A 165 16.54 10.52 3.30
C PHE A 165 16.67 11.52 2.14
N PRO A 166 17.89 11.94 1.78
CA PRO A 166 18.11 12.70 0.55
C PRO A 166 17.51 11.95 -0.65
N PHE A 167 16.83 12.67 -1.53
CA PHE A 167 16.23 12.13 -2.78
C PHE A 167 15.12 11.08 -2.63
N VAL A 168 14.61 10.85 -1.43
CA VAL A 168 13.49 9.92 -1.20
C VAL A 168 12.23 10.70 -0.86
N ASP A 169 11.24 10.65 -1.74
CA ASP A 169 9.94 11.27 -1.52
C ASP A 169 9.08 10.43 -0.57
N ARG A 170 8.18 11.10 0.16
CA ARG A 170 7.29 10.44 1.12
C ARG A 170 5.87 10.93 1.02
N VAL A 171 4.93 10.03 1.22
CA VAL A 171 3.52 10.34 1.49
C VAL A 171 3.18 9.79 2.86
N VAL A 172 2.70 10.63 3.76
CA VAL A 172 2.38 10.27 5.14
C VAL A 172 0.98 10.75 5.51
N SER A 173 0.26 9.98 6.30
CA SER A 173 -1.02 10.43 6.85
C SER A 173 -0.81 11.49 7.91
N ASP A 174 -1.80 12.38 8.10
CA ASP A 174 -1.75 13.36 9.19
C ASP A 174 -2.02 12.70 10.54
N ASP A 175 -1.05 11.90 10.97
CA ASP A 175 -1.10 11.15 12.23
C ASP A 175 -1.19 12.06 13.46
N ARG A 176 -0.68 13.31 13.35
CA ARG A 176 -0.80 14.30 14.42
C ARG A 176 -2.24 14.75 14.61
N MET A 177 -2.92 15.07 13.54
CA MET A 177 -4.32 15.45 13.56
C MET A 177 -5.18 14.31 14.13
N SER A 178 -4.91 13.06 13.74
CA SER A 178 -5.62 11.89 14.28
C SER A 178 -5.53 11.81 15.80
N GLY A 179 -4.30 11.88 16.36
CA GLY A 179 -4.10 11.79 17.80
C GLY A 179 -4.80 12.93 18.56
N TYR A 180 -4.70 14.16 18.06
CA TYR A 180 -5.32 15.33 18.69
C TYR A 180 -6.85 15.23 18.66
N THR A 181 -7.41 14.95 17.50
CA THR A 181 -8.87 14.82 17.32
C THR A 181 -9.44 13.64 18.11
N ALA A 182 -8.69 12.54 18.26
CA ALA A 182 -9.12 11.40 19.07
C ALA A 182 -9.31 11.81 20.54
N VAL A 183 -8.35 12.56 21.12
CA VAL A 183 -8.48 13.05 22.51
C VAL A 183 -9.68 13.98 22.64
N ASP A 184 -9.79 14.98 21.75
CA ASP A 184 -10.88 15.96 21.81
C ASP A 184 -12.24 15.27 21.73
N HIS A 185 -12.41 14.30 20.82
CA HIS A 185 -13.65 13.54 20.68
C HIS A 185 -13.96 12.67 21.90
N LEU A 186 -12.97 11.99 22.50
CA LEU A 186 -13.18 11.18 23.70
C LEU A 186 -13.62 12.06 24.87
N VAL A 187 -12.98 13.21 25.06
CA VAL A 187 -13.34 14.18 26.11
C VAL A 187 -14.76 14.73 25.89
N GLU A 188 -15.09 15.14 24.65
CA GLU A 188 -16.44 15.61 24.28
C GLU A 188 -17.51 14.54 24.51
N SER A 189 -17.16 13.27 24.27
CA SER A 189 -18.02 12.12 24.52
C SER A 189 -18.14 11.75 26.02
N GLY A 190 -17.46 12.49 26.91
CA GLY A 190 -17.55 12.36 28.36
C GLY A 190 -16.59 11.33 28.99
N ALA A 191 -15.59 10.85 28.24
CA ALA A 191 -14.53 10.01 28.81
C ALA A 191 -13.63 10.85 29.74
N LYS A 192 -13.18 10.25 30.86
CA LYS A 192 -12.39 10.93 31.89
C LYS A 192 -11.02 10.31 32.10
N LYS A 193 -10.89 9.01 31.85
CA LYS A 193 -9.63 8.26 31.98
C LYS A 193 -9.24 7.71 30.62
N LEU A 194 -8.31 8.37 29.99
CA LEU A 194 -7.91 8.07 28.62
C LEU A 194 -6.68 7.17 28.58
N ALA A 195 -6.56 6.38 27.53
CA ALA A 195 -5.34 5.64 27.20
C ALA A 195 -5.14 5.55 25.67
N VAL A 196 -3.92 5.25 25.26
CA VAL A 196 -3.62 4.87 23.86
C VAL A 196 -3.02 3.47 23.86
N ILE A 197 -3.41 2.64 22.89
CA ILE A 197 -2.83 1.31 22.67
C ILE A 197 -2.00 1.37 21.39
N ALA A 198 -0.73 0.97 21.48
CA ALA A 198 0.17 0.91 20.34
C ALA A 198 1.21 -0.19 20.50
N GLY A 199 1.63 -0.76 19.37
CA GLY A 199 2.70 -1.76 19.31
C GLY A 199 4.07 -1.15 19.61
N THR A 200 4.89 -1.93 20.31
CA THR A 200 6.30 -1.62 20.56
C THR A 200 7.18 -1.86 19.31
N ALA A 201 6.71 -2.66 18.35
CA ALA A 201 7.36 -2.80 17.05
C ALA A 201 7.45 -1.43 16.35
N VAL A 202 8.57 -1.17 15.69
CA VAL A 202 8.86 0.12 15.06
C VAL A 202 7.92 0.36 13.88
N SER A 203 6.78 1.00 14.15
CA SER A 203 5.88 1.55 13.14
C SER A 203 5.84 3.06 13.28
N TYR A 204 6.30 3.77 12.26
CA TYR A 204 6.33 5.22 12.27
C TYR A 204 4.96 5.83 12.57
N SER A 205 3.93 5.49 11.79
CA SER A 205 2.60 6.06 11.95
C SER A 205 1.98 5.72 13.30
N SER A 206 2.11 4.47 13.76
CA SER A 206 1.57 4.07 15.07
C SER A 206 2.20 4.87 16.20
N ARG A 207 3.52 5.04 16.17
CA ARG A 207 4.24 5.87 17.13
C ARG A 207 3.77 7.32 17.09
N ARG A 208 3.68 7.92 15.89
CA ARG A 208 3.25 9.32 15.71
C ARG A 208 1.83 9.55 16.22
N ARG A 209 0.92 8.60 15.98
CA ARG A 209 -0.46 8.65 16.52
C ARG A 209 -0.46 8.62 18.04
N ALA A 210 0.29 7.69 18.65
CA ALA A 210 0.38 7.57 20.10
C ALA A 210 1.02 8.81 20.75
N GLU A 211 2.13 9.29 20.22
CA GLU A 211 2.81 10.51 20.68
C GLU A 211 1.89 11.74 20.59
N ALA A 212 1.16 11.89 19.48
CA ALA A 212 0.22 12.99 19.31
C ALA A 212 -0.93 12.92 20.32
N PHE A 213 -1.49 11.73 20.52
CA PHE A 213 -2.53 11.51 21.52
C PHE A 213 -2.05 11.90 22.93
N GLN A 214 -0.90 11.39 23.37
CA GLN A 214 -0.33 11.72 24.66
C GLN A 214 0.00 13.22 24.80
N SER A 215 0.56 13.82 23.75
CA SER A 215 0.85 15.26 23.73
C SER A 215 -0.42 16.10 23.90
N ARG A 216 -1.52 15.72 23.22
CA ARG A 216 -2.80 16.43 23.38
C ARG A 216 -3.39 16.26 24.78
N CYS A 217 -3.33 15.06 25.35
CA CYS A 217 -3.75 14.83 26.74
C CYS A 217 -2.95 15.71 27.70
N GLN A 218 -1.62 15.76 27.55
CA GLN A 218 -0.78 16.60 28.39
C GLN A 218 -1.15 18.09 28.29
N MET A 219 -1.45 18.61 27.09
CA MET A 219 -1.91 19.99 26.91
C MET A 219 -3.22 20.28 27.65
N LEU A 220 -4.07 19.27 27.84
CA LEU A 220 -5.33 19.37 28.57
C LEU A 220 -5.21 19.03 30.07
N GLY A 221 -4.01 18.74 30.55
CA GLY A 221 -3.78 18.33 31.94
C GLY A 221 -4.32 16.94 32.27
N LEU A 222 -4.49 16.07 31.26
CA LEU A 222 -4.96 14.70 31.40
C LEU A 222 -3.75 13.73 31.40
N ASP A 223 -3.81 12.72 32.28
CA ASP A 223 -2.89 11.59 32.20
C ASP A 223 -3.45 10.53 31.25
N ALA A 224 -2.61 10.04 30.33
CA ALA A 224 -3.02 9.05 29.35
C ALA A 224 -1.88 8.05 29.12
N PRO A 225 -1.89 6.90 29.85
CA PRO A 225 -0.87 5.89 29.68
C PRO A 225 -0.88 5.30 28.27
N LEU A 226 0.31 4.98 27.76
CA LEU A 226 0.48 4.07 26.65
C LEU A 226 0.34 2.63 27.18
N ILE A 227 -0.57 1.87 26.61
CA ILE A 227 -0.67 0.42 26.82
C ILE A 227 0.12 -0.25 25.71
N PRO A 228 1.31 -0.77 26.01
CA PRO A 228 2.16 -1.35 24.99
C PRO A 228 1.68 -2.75 24.63
N VAL A 229 1.68 -3.05 23.33
CA VAL A 229 1.44 -4.39 22.81
C VAL A 229 2.62 -4.79 21.90
N ALA A 230 2.82 -6.08 21.64
CA ALA A 230 3.94 -6.51 20.80
C ALA A 230 3.72 -6.10 19.33
N ILE A 231 2.52 -6.33 18.82
CA ILE A 231 2.14 -6.08 17.41
C ILE A 231 0.79 -5.39 17.36
N ASN A 232 0.58 -4.50 16.39
CA ASN A 232 -0.69 -3.81 16.17
C ASN A 232 -1.68 -4.71 15.40
N ASP A 233 -2.12 -5.80 16.01
CA ASP A 233 -3.06 -6.76 15.45
C ASP A 233 -4.27 -7.02 16.35
N TYR A 234 -5.22 -7.80 15.84
CA TYR A 234 -6.44 -8.15 16.53
C TYR A 234 -6.18 -8.90 17.85
N ALA A 235 -5.28 -9.88 17.84
CA ALA A 235 -5.03 -10.73 19.01
C ALA A 235 -4.48 -9.92 20.19
N HIS A 236 -3.49 -9.07 19.95
CA HIS A 236 -2.91 -8.21 20.97
C HIS A 236 -3.88 -7.11 21.43
N GLY A 237 -4.76 -6.62 20.55
CA GLY A 237 -5.87 -5.73 20.96
C GLY A 237 -6.84 -6.41 21.91
N HIS A 238 -7.21 -7.66 21.63
CA HIS A 238 -8.08 -8.46 22.49
C HIS A 238 -7.46 -8.70 23.87
N GLU A 239 -6.17 -9.00 23.93
CA GLU A 239 -5.46 -9.19 25.22
C GLU A 239 -5.33 -7.88 26.01
N ALA A 240 -5.11 -6.75 25.33
CA ALA A 240 -4.98 -5.44 25.97
C ALA A 240 -6.26 -4.95 26.68
N ALA A 241 -7.43 -5.50 26.34
CA ALA A 241 -8.70 -5.15 26.97
C ALA A 241 -8.68 -5.35 28.51
N GLN A 242 -7.96 -6.35 29.01
CA GLN A 242 -7.86 -6.57 30.43
C GLN A 242 -7.11 -5.42 31.15
N ALA A 243 -6.03 -4.93 30.57
CA ALA A 243 -5.29 -3.79 31.12
C ALA A 243 -6.15 -2.50 31.18
N LEU A 244 -7.01 -2.27 30.16
CA LEU A 244 -7.95 -1.15 30.18
C LEU A 244 -8.92 -1.25 31.40
N ILE A 245 -9.42 -2.46 31.68
CA ILE A 245 -10.33 -2.72 32.78
C ILE A 245 -9.63 -2.50 34.13
N ASP A 246 -8.43 -3.04 34.27
CA ASP A 246 -7.67 -2.97 35.54
C ASP A 246 -7.27 -1.52 35.89
N LEU A 247 -6.97 -0.72 34.85
CA LEU A 247 -6.66 0.71 35.00
C LEU A 247 -7.93 1.59 35.12
N GLY A 248 -9.11 1.04 34.90
CA GLY A 248 -10.37 1.78 34.91
C GLY A 248 -10.47 2.81 33.80
N ILE A 249 -9.90 2.53 32.61
CA ILE A 249 -9.96 3.38 31.42
C ILE A 249 -11.38 3.37 30.87
N ASP A 250 -11.89 4.55 30.50
CA ASP A 250 -13.22 4.75 29.93
C ASP A 250 -13.20 5.35 28.50
N GLY A 251 -12.00 5.74 28.03
CA GLY A 251 -11.78 6.18 26.65
C GLY A 251 -10.42 5.73 26.13
N VAL A 252 -10.37 5.08 24.96
CA VAL A 252 -9.14 4.54 24.40
C VAL A 252 -9.01 4.84 22.91
N PHE A 253 -7.82 5.25 22.50
CA PHE A 253 -7.42 5.31 21.11
C PHE A 253 -6.54 4.11 20.76
N SER A 254 -7.02 3.25 19.90
CA SER A 254 -6.23 2.20 19.27
C SER A 254 -5.62 2.72 17.98
N VAL A 255 -4.31 2.59 17.82
CA VAL A 255 -3.60 3.19 16.68
C VAL A 255 -3.96 2.58 15.31
N ASN A 256 -4.75 1.51 15.27
CA ASN A 256 -5.41 1.01 14.07
C ASN A 256 -6.72 0.28 14.40
N ASP A 257 -7.57 0.10 13.40
CA ASP A 257 -8.88 -0.54 13.52
C ASP A 257 -8.79 -2.05 13.77
N TYR A 258 -7.81 -2.72 13.17
CA TYR A 258 -7.67 -4.17 13.32
C TYR A 258 -7.45 -4.55 14.79
N MET A 259 -6.65 -3.75 15.49
CA MET A 259 -6.45 -3.87 16.94
C MET A 259 -7.68 -3.38 17.73
N ALA A 260 -8.34 -2.29 17.28
CA ALA A 260 -9.54 -1.77 17.94
C ALA A 260 -10.70 -2.78 17.97
N CYS A 261 -10.89 -3.54 16.88
CA CYS A 261 -11.84 -4.65 16.86
C CYS A 261 -11.51 -5.70 17.93
N GLY A 262 -10.23 -6.03 18.07
CA GLY A 262 -9.77 -6.93 19.15
C GLY A 262 -10.09 -6.38 20.53
N VAL A 263 -9.86 -5.09 20.78
CA VAL A 263 -10.20 -4.42 22.05
C VAL A 263 -11.69 -4.55 22.35
N LEU A 264 -12.56 -4.26 21.39
CA LEU A 264 -14.01 -4.37 21.56
C LEU A 264 -14.45 -5.80 21.92
N ASP A 265 -13.91 -6.80 21.23
CA ASP A 265 -14.22 -8.20 21.51
C ASP A 265 -13.65 -8.66 22.89
N GLY A 266 -12.46 -8.18 23.24
CA GLY A 266 -11.87 -8.43 24.56
C GLY A 266 -12.70 -7.84 25.70
N LEU A 267 -13.19 -6.62 25.54
CA LEU A 267 -14.10 -5.98 26.49
C LEU A 267 -15.43 -6.73 26.61
N ALA A 268 -16.02 -7.15 25.49
CA ALA A 268 -17.26 -7.93 25.46
C ALA A 268 -17.07 -9.29 26.16
N LYS A 269 -15.97 -10.00 25.91
CA LYS A 269 -15.62 -11.26 26.57
C LYS A 269 -15.46 -11.10 28.08
N ALA A 270 -14.95 -9.96 28.54
CA ALA A 270 -14.85 -9.63 29.96
C ALA A 270 -16.18 -9.16 30.56
N GLY A 271 -17.31 -9.25 29.86
CA GLY A 271 -18.63 -8.88 30.32
C GLY A 271 -18.88 -7.36 30.36
N ARG A 272 -18.07 -6.55 29.72
CA ARG A 272 -18.30 -5.11 29.62
C ARG A 272 -19.38 -4.81 28.59
N SER A 273 -20.34 -3.97 28.95
CA SER A 273 -21.36 -3.51 28.00
C SER A 273 -20.73 -2.64 26.92
N TYR A 274 -21.26 -2.75 25.70
CA TYR A 274 -20.83 -1.92 24.58
C TYR A 274 -20.96 -0.41 24.92
N GLY A 275 -19.90 0.36 24.66
CA GLY A 275 -19.84 1.79 24.96
C GLY A 275 -19.49 2.13 26.42
N SER A 276 -19.31 1.11 27.32
CA SER A 276 -18.80 1.35 28.68
C SER A 276 -17.34 1.82 28.68
N VAL A 277 -16.58 1.44 27.68
CA VAL A 277 -15.30 2.03 27.29
C VAL A 277 -15.46 2.55 25.87
N LYS A 278 -15.20 3.83 25.67
CA LYS A 278 -15.23 4.45 24.34
C LYS A 278 -13.98 4.06 23.56
N VAL A 279 -14.15 3.51 22.36
CA VAL A 279 -13.04 3.01 21.54
C VAL A 279 -13.01 3.78 20.23
N ILE A 280 -11.87 4.38 19.92
CA ILE A 280 -11.58 4.98 18.62
C ILE A 280 -10.48 4.16 17.95
N GLY A 281 -10.68 3.84 16.68
CA GLY A 281 -9.70 3.21 15.80
C GLY A 281 -9.05 4.18 14.82
N HIS A 282 -8.35 3.62 13.85
CA HIS A 282 -7.77 4.35 12.72
C HIS A 282 -7.66 3.38 11.54
N ASP A 283 -7.99 3.82 10.34
CA ASP A 283 -7.86 3.20 9.00
C ASP A 283 -9.20 3.11 8.25
N ASP A 284 -10.34 3.07 8.94
CA ASP A 284 -11.70 2.82 8.42
C ASP A 284 -11.76 1.55 7.57
N ILE A 285 -11.26 0.43 8.15
CA ILE A 285 -11.36 -0.87 7.50
C ILE A 285 -12.82 -1.31 7.35
N PRO A 286 -13.17 -2.22 6.40
CA PRO A 286 -14.55 -2.67 6.21
C PRO A 286 -15.24 -3.15 7.48
N GLN A 287 -14.50 -3.79 8.39
CA GLN A 287 -15.01 -4.29 9.67
C GLN A 287 -15.48 -3.16 10.60
N ALA A 288 -14.88 -1.97 10.51
CA ALA A 288 -15.26 -0.83 11.34
C ALA A 288 -16.75 -0.45 11.18
N SER A 289 -17.31 -0.66 10.01
CA SER A 289 -18.73 -0.37 9.71
C SER A 289 -19.67 -1.53 10.04
N TRP A 290 -19.16 -2.72 10.42
CA TRP A 290 -20.03 -3.84 10.75
C TRP A 290 -20.81 -3.56 12.03
N SER A 291 -22.06 -4.01 12.08
CA SER A 291 -22.96 -3.78 13.21
C SER A 291 -22.42 -4.32 14.54
N ALA A 292 -21.52 -5.31 14.50
CA ALA A 292 -20.84 -5.85 15.67
C ALA A 292 -19.87 -4.84 16.29
N TYR A 293 -19.18 -4.06 15.46
CA TYR A 293 -18.18 -3.10 15.92
C TYR A 293 -18.67 -1.66 15.90
N ASP A 294 -19.32 -1.24 14.79
CA ASP A 294 -19.82 0.13 14.59
C ASP A 294 -18.82 1.16 15.17
N LEU A 295 -17.56 1.01 14.71
CA LEU A 295 -16.36 1.61 15.29
C LEU A 295 -16.16 3.03 14.79
N THR A 296 -16.08 3.98 15.72
CA THR A 296 -15.57 5.34 15.44
C THR A 296 -14.10 5.26 15.09
N THR A 297 -13.73 5.80 13.93
CA THR A 297 -12.38 5.64 13.38
C THR A 297 -11.98 6.79 12.47
N PHE A 298 -10.71 6.87 12.12
CA PHE A 298 -10.22 7.81 11.12
C PHE A 298 -10.10 7.12 9.75
N VAL A 299 -10.72 7.70 8.73
CA VAL A 299 -10.50 7.27 7.36
C VAL A 299 -9.20 7.86 6.81
N GLN A 300 -8.39 7.00 6.22
CA GLN A 300 -7.27 7.37 5.37
C GLN A 300 -7.71 7.16 3.90
N PRO A 301 -7.87 8.21 3.08
CA PRO A 301 -8.32 8.06 1.69
C PRO A 301 -7.21 7.42 0.85
N CYS A 302 -7.24 6.07 0.72
CA CYS A 302 -6.21 5.30 0.01
C CYS A 302 -6.09 5.66 -1.48
N ASP A 303 -7.16 6.11 -2.10
CA ASP A 303 -7.18 6.60 -3.48
C ASP A 303 -6.40 7.92 -3.62
N VAL A 304 -6.66 8.90 -2.75
CA VAL A 304 -5.91 10.17 -2.71
C VAL A 304 -4.43 9.92 -2.43
N GLN A 305 -4.14 9.07 -1.43
CA GLN A 305 -2.77 8.70 -1.09
C GLN A 305 -2.06 8.02 -2.27
N ALA A 306 -2.73 7.13 -2.99
CA ALA A 306 -2.17 6.46 -4.15
C ALA A 306 -1.83 7.45 -5.28
N GLU A 307 -2.71 8.41 -5.58
CA GLU A 307 -2.42 9.45 -6.58
C GLU A 307 -1.22 10.31 -6.17
N GLN A 308 -1.14 10.77 -4.91
CA GLN A 308 0.03 11.49 -4.38
C GLN A 308 1.32 10.69 -4.57
N VAL A 309 1.30 9.41 -4.24
CA VAL A 309 2.47 8.52 -4.38
C VAL A 309 2.91 8.41 -5.84
N ILE A 310 1.97 8.23 -6.77
CA ILE A 310 2.30 8.08 -8.19
C ILE A 310 2.78 9.41 -8.77
N ASP A 311 2.21 10.53 -8.37
CA ASP A 311 2.65 11.87 -8.80
C ASP A 311 4.08 12.16 -8.33
N LEU A 312 4.41 11.86 -7.07
CA LEU A 312 5.77 11.96 -6.56
C LEU A 312 6.74 11.06 -7.31
N LEU A 313 6.36 9.79 -7.53
CA LEU A 313 7.21 8.82 -8.23
C LEU A 313 7.50 9.26 -9.67
N THR A 314 6.47 9.65 -10.42
CA THR A 314 6.61 10.06 -11.83
C THR A 314 7.36 11.38 -11.96
N SER A 315 7.15 12.33 -11.06
CA SER A 315 7.91 13.57 -10.99
C SER A 315 9.40 13.30 -10.73
N ARG A 316 9.72 12.41 -9.76
CA ARG A 316 11.11 12.01 -9.46
C ARG A 316 11.77 11.31 -10.64
N MET A 317 11.04 10.49 -11.40
CA MET A 317 11.56 9.90 -12.65
C MET A 317 11.98 10.95 -13.67
N SER A 318 11.31 12.10 -13.70
CA SER A 318 11.59 13.21 -14.62
C SER A 318 12.66 14.15 -14.09
N GLU A 319 12.72 14.33 -12.77
CA GLU A 319 13.63 15.25 -12.06
C GLU A 319 14.36 14.51 -10.93
N PRO A 320 15.36 13.66 -11.24
CA PRO A 320 16.01 12.80 -10.25
C PRO A 320 16.68 13.58 -9.10
N ASP A 321 17.26 14.75 -9.40
CA ASP A 321 18.03 15.58 -8.48
C ASP A 321 17.17 16.59 -7.69
N ALA A 322 15.84 16.57 -7.84
CA ALA A 322 14.96 17.46 -7.09
C ALA A 322 15.06 17.19 -5.57
N VAL A 323 14.83 18.22 -4.76
CA VAL A 323 14.78 18.08 -3.29
C VAL A 323 13.69 17.09 -2.90
N ALA A 324 13.98 16.28 -1.87
CA ALA A 324 13.01 15.33 -1.33
C ALA A 324 11.74 16.04 -0.83
N ARG A 325 10.58 15.50 -1.16
CA ARG A 325 9.27 16.06 -0.81
C ARG A 325 8.54 15.16 0.17
N VAL A 326 7.79 15.81 1.05
CA VAL A 326 6.87 15.12 1.97
C VAL A 326 5.46 15.65 1.71
N GLU A 327 4.57 14.78 1.31
CA GLU A 327 3.16 15.10 1.17
C GLU A 327 2.33 14.48 2.29
N PHE A 328 1.33 15.21 2.75
CA PHE A 328 0.44 14.76 3.81
C PHE A 328 -0.91 14.37 3.21
N THR A 329 -1.34 13.14 3.51
CA THR A 329 -2.71 12.72 3.21
C THR A 329 -3.61 13.12 4.40
N PRO A 330 -4.66 13.92 4.18
CA PRO A 330 -5.58 14.30 5.24
C PRO A 330 -6.34 13.08 5.77
N VAL A 331 -6.72 13.13 7.04
CA VAL A 331 -7.52 12.11 7.70
C VAL A 331 -8.83 12.73 8.20
N THR A 332 -9.90 11.95 8.27
CA THR A 332 -11.20 12.43 8.75
C THR A 332 -11.78 11.45 9.76
N LEU A 333 -12.26 11.96 10.90
CA LEU A 333 -12.95 11.14 11.90
C LEU A 333 -14.36 10.77 11.43
N ILE A 334 -14.63 9.49 11.37
CA ILE A 334 -15.97 8.91 11.12
C ILE A 334 -16.55 8.50 12.47
N LYS A 335 -17.53 9.25 12.92
CA LYS A 335 -18.19 8.98 14.21
C LYS A 335 -19.21 7.86 14.04
N ARG A 336 -19.13 6.87 14.93
CA ARG A 336 -20.03 5.71 15.04
C ARG A 336 -20.34 5.45 16.51
N ARG A 337 -20.92 4.32 16.82
CA ARG A 337 -21.45 4.05 18.18
C ARG A 337 -20.37 3.74 19.23
N SER A 338 -19.14 3.40 18.86
CA SER A 338 -18.10 2.98 19.82
C SER A 338 -17.51 4.13 20.64
N ALA A 339 -17.66 5.40 20.18
CA ALA A 339 -17.17 6.58 20.89
C ALA A 339 -17.95 7.84 20.53
#